data_b54207ddfd1d8250ca6f9b3f7334bedc
#
_entry.id   b54207ddfd1d8250ca6f9b3f7334bedc
#
_cell.length_a   1.000
_cell.length_b   1.000
_cell.length_c   1.000
_cell.angle_alpha   90.00
_cell.angle_beta   90.00
_cell.angle_gamma   90.00
#
_symmetry.space_group_name_H-M   'P 1'
#
loop_
_entity.id
_entity.type
_entity.pdbx_description
1 polymer ?
#
loop_
_entity_poly.entity_id
_entity_poly.type
_entity_poly.pdbx_seq_one_letter_code
_entity_poly.pdbx_strand_id
1 'polypeptide(L)'
;IVQVVNPDSGQPVGPGETGEVVVTTSNRLYPLIRFGTGDLAMNIDPRPGESAQEERSIILVGRRGEAVKVRGMFLHPNQLRFASSQVPGVQAMQAIITRPDGMRDHFVLQVTTAEGTDEAAVAEGLKAAVQGICRVRVDEVGFGEVGDRPVVDEREWN
;
A
#
# COMPACT_ATOMS: atom_id res chain seq x y z
N ILE A 1 12.80 -20.70 -0.49
CA ILE A 1 12.33 -19.79 -1.55
C ILE A 1 11.33 -18.84 -0.91
N VAL A 2 11.51 -17.54 -1.11
CA VAL A 2 10.56 -16.49 -0.72
C VAL A 2 10.00 -15.86 -2.00
N GLN A 3 8.70 -15.65 -2.05
CA GLN A 3 8.01 -15.00 -3.15
C GLN A 3 7.05 -13.95 -2.61
N VAL A 4 6.82 -12.89 -3.36
CA VAL A 4 5.74 -11.92 -3.11
C VAL A 4 4.69 -12.16 -4.18
N VAL A 5 3.47 -12.48 -3.77
CA VAL A 5 2.40 -12.90 -4.67
C VAL A 5 1.13 -12.09 -4.46
N ASN A 6 0.34 -11.96 -5.50
CA ASN A 6 -1.03 -11.51 -5.36
C ASN A 6 -1.84 -12.64 -4.68
N PRO A 7 -2.45 -12.40 -3.51
CA PRO A 7 -3.10 -13.47 -2.73
C PRO A 7 -4.36 -14.04 -3.38
N ASP A 8 -4.97 -13.34 -4.36
CA ASP A 8 -6.18 -13.84 -5.04
C ASP A 8 -5.81 -14.76 -6.21
N SER A 9 -4.79 -14.39 -6.97
CA SER A 9 -4.35 -15.16 -8.15
C SER A 9 -3.22 -16.14 -7.86
N GLY A 10 -2.48 -15.94 -6.75
CA GLY A 10 -1.28 -16.69 -6.41
C GLY A 10 -0.09 -16.40 -7.34
N GLN A 11 -0.21 -15.46 -8.27
CA GLN A 11 0.87 -15.11 -9.21
C GLN A 11 1.86 -14.14 -8.55
N PRO A 12 3.16 -14.24 -8.89
CA PRO A 12 4.15 -13.28 -8.44
C PRO A 12 3.77 -11.85 -8.86
N VAL A 13 4.02 -10.88 -7.99
CA VAL A 13 3.85 -9.45 -8.28
C VAL A 13 5.10 -8.88 -8.95
N GLY A 14 4.92 -7.82 -9.71
CA GLY A 14 6.01 -7.11 -10.39
C GLY A 14 6.82 -6.20 -9.46
N PRO A 15 7.96 -5.64 -9.95
CA PRO A 15 8.76 -4.69 -9.21
C PRO A 15 7.96 -3.44 -8.79
N GLY A 16 8.07 -3.04 -7.52
CA GLY A 16 7.34 -1.93 -6.92
C GLY A 16 5.90 -2.25 -6.54
N GLU A 17 5.44 -3.49 -6.73
CA GLU A 17 4.11 -3.93 -6.32
C GLU A 17 4.16 -4.61 -4.96
N THR A 18 3.08 -4.45 -4.19
CA THR A 18 2.90 -5.08 -2.89
C THR A 18 2.04 -6.33 -3.01
N GLY A 19 2.47 -7.40 -2.37
CA GLY A 19 1.74 -8.66 -2.30
C GLY A 19 1.99 -9.40 -1.00
N GLU A 20 1.38 -10.57 -0.84
CA GLU A 20 1.59 -11.45 0.31
C GLU A 20 2.91 -12.20 0.18
N VAL A 21 3.65 -12.28 1.28
CA VAL A 21 4.86 -13.09 1.35
C VAL A 21 4.47 -14.56 1.47
N VAL A 22 4.93 -15.38 0.54
CA VAL A 22 4.80 -16.83 0.59
C VAL A 22 6.16 -17.49 0.66
N VAL A 23 6.26 -18.56 1.45
CA VAL A 23 7.51 -19.25 1.73
C VAL A 23 7.42 -20.71 1.34
N THR A 24 8.45 -21.20 0.65
CA THR A 24 8.66 -22.63 0.38
C THR A 24 9.98 -23.06 1.03
N THR A 25 9.92 -24.04 1.89
CA THR A 25 11.10 -24.65 2.54
C THR A 25 11.17 -26.14 2.26
N SER A 26 12.38 -26.65 2.14
CA SER A 26 12.65 -28.08 2.02
C SER A 26 13.05 -28.74 3.34
N ASN A 27 12.63 -28.15 4.47
CA ASN A 27 12.89 -28.71 5.79
C ASN A 27 12.23 -30.10 5.91
N ARG A 28 13.00 -31.11 6.29
CA ARG A 28 12.50 -32.49 6.37
C ARG A 28 11.49 -32.72 7.50
N LEU A 29 11.57 -31.91 8.58
CA LEU A 29 10.67 -32.04 9.72
C LEU A 29 9.38 -31.25 9.53
N TYR A 30 9.46 -30.13 8.82
CA TYR A 30 8.32 -29.25 8.58
C TYR A 30 8.43 -28.59 7.20
N PRO A 31 8.10 -29.32 6.13
CA PRO A 31 8.13 -28.77 4.78
C PRO A 31 6.98 -27.76 4.60
N LEU A 32 7.29 -26.62 4.04
CA LEU A 32 6.30 -25.62 3.63
C LEU A 32 6.29 -25.51 2.11
N ILE A 33 5.13 -25.58 1.51
CA ILE A 33 4.96 -25.38 0.06
C ILE A 33 4.04 -24.19 -0.15
N ARG A 34 4.61 -23.06 -0.63
CA ARG A 34 3.89 -21.81 -0.88
C ARG A 34 3.02 -21.39 0.30
N PHE A 35 3.57 -21.51 1.50
CA PHE A 35 2.87 -21.12 2.73
C PHE A 35 2.74 -19.60 2.80
N GLY A 36 1.51 -19.09 2.89
CA GLY A 36 1.21 -17.67 3.10
C GLY A 36 1.52 -17.26 4.55
N THR A 37 2.40 -16.29 4.73
CA THR A 37 2.81 -15.83 6.07
C THR A 37 1.81 -14.88 6.70
N GLY A 38 0.90 -14.30 5.91
CA GLY A 38 0.03 -13.21 6.32
C GLY A 38 0.73 -11.86 6.39
N ASP A 39 2.00 -11.79 5.98
CA ASP A 39 2.74 -10.53 5.87
C ASP A 39 2.67 -9.99 4.44
N LEU A 40 2.61 -8.66 4.33
CA LEU A 40 2.71 -7.95 3.06
C LEU A 40 4.12 -7.42 2.88
N ALA A 41 4.65 -7.55 1.67
CA ALA A 41 5.90 -6.96 1.26
C ALA A 41 5.79 -6.33 -0.13
N MET A 42 6.60 -5.32 -0.37
CA MET A 42 6.82 -4.76 -1.70
C MET A 42 7.97 -5.52 -2.34
N ASN A 43 7.77 -5.98 -3.58
CA ASN A 43 8.84 -6.52 -4.40
C ASN A 43 9.72 -5.37 -4.90
N ILE A 44 11.01 -5.39 -4.57
CA ILE A 44 12.01 -4.41 -5.04
C ILE A 44 13.07 -5.05 -5.93
N ASP A 45 12.77 -6.21 -6.48
CA ASP A 45 13.64 -6.82 -7.48
C ASP A 45 13.87 -5.86 -8.65
N PRO A 46 15.10 -5.68 -9.13
CA PRO A 46 15.36 -4.92 -10.34
C PRO A 46 14.70 -5.62 -11.55
N ARG A 47 14.40 -4.85 -12.58
CA ARG A 47 13.95 -5.45 -13.84
C ARG A 47 15.05 -6.30 -14.47
N PRO A 48 14.71 -7.34 -15.21
CA PRO A 48 15.70 -8.15 -15.91
C PRO A 48 16.65 -7.29 -16.74
N GLY A 49 17.94 -7.42 -16.51
CA GLY A 49 18.98 -6.66 -17.19
C GLY A 49 19.35 -5.31 -16.57
N GLU A 50 18.64 -4.84 -15.54
CA GLU A 50 18.96 -3.57 -14.85
C GLU A 50 20.01 -3.72 -13.73
N SER A 51 20.25 -4.93 -13.25
CA SER A 51 21.21 -5.22 -12.18
C SER A 51 21.89 -6.55 -12.39
N ALA A 52 23.14 -6.65 -11.93
CA ALA A 52 23.84 -7.94 -11.80
C ALA A 52 23.45 -8.70 -10.53
N GLN A 53 22.60 -8.14 -9.69
CA GLN A 53 22.11 -8.80 -8.49
C GLN A 53 21.11 -9.90 -8.86
N GLU A 54 21.43 -11.12 -8.52
CA GLU A 54 20.57 -12.30 -8.73
C GLU A 54 19.63 -12.55 -7.54
N GLU A 55 19.95 -12.00 -6.37
CA GLU A 55 19.17 -12.17 -5.15
C GLU A 55 17.91 -11.29 -5.18
N ARG A 56 16.81 -11.89 -4.80
CA ARG A 56 15.53 -11.20 -4.66
C ARG A 56 15.52 -10.34 -3.41
N SER A 57 14.93 -9.17 -3.52
CA SER A 57 14.82 -8.22 -2.43
C SER A 57 13.37 -7.81 -2.19
N ILE A 58 12.99 -7.70 -0.92
CA ILE A 58 11.65 -7.28 -0.52
C ILE A 58 11.73 -6.26 0.62
N ILE A 59 10.75 -5.37 0.68
CA ILE A 59 10.53 -4.48 1.83
C ILE A 59 9.25 -4.91 2.52
N LEU A 60 9.34 -5.30 3.79
CA LEU A 60 8.16 -5.62 4.59
C LEU A 60 7.32 -4.35 4.79
N VAL A 61 6.04 -4.45 4.51
CA VAL A 61 5.06 -3.35 4.64
C VAL A 61 4.29 -3.47 5.94
N GLY A 62 3.82 -4.68 6.28
CA GLY A 62 3.07 -4.96 7.50
C GLY A 62 2.21 -6.22 7.36
N ARG A 63 1.17 -6.33 8.17
CA ARG A 63 0.28 -7.50 8.17
C ARG A 63 -0.86 -7.32 7.15
N ARG A 64 -1.23 -8.41 6.47
CA ARG A 64 -2.33 -8.42 5.50
C ARG A 64 -3.66 -7.97 6.11
N GLY A 65 -3.94 -8.33 7.37
CA GLY A 65 -5.18 -7.97 8.07
C GLY A 65 -5.33 -6.47 8.39
N GLU A 66 -4.25 -5.68 8.29
CA GLU A 66 -4.26 -4.23 8.52
C GLU A 66 -4.41 -3.43 7.22
N ALA A 67 -4.26 -4.08 6.08
CA ALA A 67 -4.34 -3.44 4.78
C ALA A 67 -5.76 -3.49 4.21
N VAL A 68 -6.14 -2.43 3.52
CA VAL A 68 -7.37 -2.37 2.74
C VAL A 68 -7.04 -2.53 1.26
N LYS A 69 -7.79 -3.37 0.56
CA LYS A 69 -7.62 -3.55 -0.88
C LYS A 69 -8.42 -2.48 -1.63
N VAL A 70 -7.73 -1.65 -2.41
CA VAL A 70 -8.31 -0.57 -3.20
C VAL A 70 -7.94 -0.79 -4.67
N ARG A 71 -8.93 -0.97 -5.53
CA ARG A 71 -8.71 -1.20 -6.98
C ARG A 71 -7.69 -2.31 -7.28
N GLY A 72 -7.72 -3.38 -6.49
CA GLY A 72 -6.80 -4.51 -6.63
C GLY A 72 -5.45 -4.39 -5.93
N MET A 73 -5.09 -3.21 -5.47
CA MET A 73 -3.82 -2.95 -4.76
C MET A 73 -4.03 -2.90 -3.25
N PHE A 74 -3.01 -3.31 -2.47
CA PHE A 74 -3.03 -3.19 -1.02
C PHE A 74 -2.62 -1.79 -0.59
N LEU A 75 -3.46 -1.18 0.23
CA LEU A 75 -3.21 0.10 0.91
C LEU A 75 -2.99 -0.18 2.39
N HIS A 76 -1.75 -0.09 2.84
CA HIS A 76 -1.38 -0.35 4.23
C HIS A 76 -1.09 0.96 4.98
N PRO A 77 -1.48 1.09 6.27
CA PRO A 77 -1.20 2.29 7.07
C PRO A 77 0.26 2.74 7.06
N ASN A 78 1.21 1.81 7.06
CA ASN A 78 2.64 2.14 7.03
C ASN A 78 3.08 2.78 5.70
N GLN A 79 2.51 2.34 4.57
CA GLN A 79 2.77 2.97 3.27
C GLN A 79 2.24 4.40 3.23
N LEU A 80 1.05 4.64 3.77
CA LEU A 80 0.46 5.98 3.88
C LEU A 80 1.29 6.88 4.78
N ARG A 81 1.74 6.37 5.93
CA ARG A 81 2.62 7.12 6.85
C ARG A 81 3.93 7.48 6.18
N PHE A 82 4.51 6.56 5.41
CA PHE A 82 5.71 6.85 4.63
C PHE A 82 5.44 7.87 3.52
N ALA A 83 4.32 7.78 2.81
CA ALA A 83 3.93 8.75 1.79
C ALA A 83 3.75 10.16 2.39
N SER A 84 3.07 10.28 3.53
CA SER A 84 2.87 11.56 4.21
C SER A 84 4.18 12.20 4.66
N SER A 85 5.15 11.40 5.11
CA SER A 85 6.46 11.91 5.53
C SER A 85 7.31 12.50 4.39
N GLN A 86 6.95 12.22 3.13
CA GLN A 86 7.63 12.79 1.96
C GLN A 86 7.10 14.18 1.58
N VAL A 87 5.98 14.63 2.18
CA VAL A 87 5.32 15.88 1.82
C VAL A 87 5.38 16.85 3.01
N PRO A 88 6.16 17.93 2.92
CA PRO A 88 6.26 18.92 3.99
C PRO A 88 4.90 19.58 4.30
N GLY A 89 4.68 19.87 5.57
CA GLY A 89 3.46 20.55 6.02
C GLY A 89 2.30 19.62 6.41
N VAL A 90 2.38 18.32 6.11
CA VAL A 90 1.40 17.32 6.56
C VAL A 90 1.62 17.00 8.04
N GLN A 91 0.59 17.24 8.87
CA GLN A 91 0.60 16.90 10.30
C GLN A 91 -0.07 15.54 10.55
N ALA A 92 -1.22 15.31 9.90
CA ALA A 92 -1.95 14.07 9.99
C ALA A 92 -2.65 13.76 8.66
N MET A 93 -2.87 12.49 8.39
CA MET A 93 -3.52 12.02 7.17
C MET A 93 -4.33 10.75 7.45
N GLN A 94 -5.53 10.69 6.88
CA GLN A 94 -6.42 9.55 6.90
C GLN A 94 -6.84 9.21 5.47
N ALA A 95 -6.82 7.94 5.14
CA ALA A 95 -7.38 7.43 3.89
C ALA A 95 -8.82 6.96 4.13
N ILE A 96 -9.74 7.41 3.30
CA ILE A 96 -11.15 7.05 3.35
C ILE A 96 -11.50 6.38 2.02
N ILE A 97 -12.01 5.15 2.11
CA ILE A 97 -12.38 4.36 0.94
C ILE A 97 -13.90 4.18 0.96
N THR A 98 -14.55 4.66 -0.08
CA THR A 98 -16.00 4.53 -0.28
C THR A 98 -16.30 3.86 -1.61
N ARG A 99 -17.57 3.57 -1.87
CA ARG A 99 -18.06 3.04 -3.15
C ARG A 99 -19.45 3.60 -3.46
N PRO A 100 -19.56 4.91 -3.72
CA PRO A 100 -20.84 5.59 -3.80
C PRO A 100 -21.74 5.08 -4.92
N ASP A 101 -21.18 4.59 -6.02
CA ASP A 101 -21.93 4.02 -7.16
C ASP A 101 -22.06 2.48 -7.09
N GLY A 102 -21.56 1.84 -6.03
CA GLY A 102 -21.54 0.38 -5.87
C GLY A 102 -20.56 -0.35 -6.79
N MET A 103 -19.93 0.32 -7.73
CA MET A 103 -19.06 -0.29 -8.75
C MET A 103 -17.58 0.04 -8.58
N ARG A 104 -17.27 1.31 -8.30
CA ARG A 104 -15.88 1.79 -8.23
C ARG A 104 -15.51 2.27 -6.85
N ASP A 105 -14.32 1.86 -6.39
CA ASP A 105 -13.73 2.42 -5.20
C ASP A 105 -13.41 3.90 -5.43
N HIS A 106 -13.82 4.74 -4.51
CA HIS A 106 -13.47 6.14 -4.42
C HIS A 106 -12.53 6.34 -3.25
N PHE A 107 -11.34 6.88 -3.51
CA PHE A 107 -10.26 7.00 -2.56
C PHE A 107 -9.98 8.47 -2.26
N VAL A 108 -10.28 8.87 -1.05
CA VAL A 108 -10.08 10.23 -0.53
C VAL A 108 -8.97 10.23 0.51
N LEU A 109 -8.11 11.24 0.48
CA LEU A 109 -7.21 11.57 1.59
C LEU A 109 -7.78 12.76 2.34
N GLN A 110 -8.05 12.60 3.63
CA GLN A 110 -8.33 13.70 4.55
C GLN A 110 -7.03 14.08 5.26
N VAL A 111 -6.69 15.37 5.27
CA VAL A 111 -5.36 15.83 5.66
C VAL A 111 -5.47 17.02 6.60
N THR A 112 -4.70 16.98 7.69
CA THR A 112 -4.45 18.15 8.55
C THR A 112 -3.07 18.71 8.21
N THR A 113 -2.98 20.00 7.93
CA THR A 113 -1.73 20.70 7.60
C THR A 113 -1.31 21.67 8.69
N ALA A 114 -0.04 22.04 8.69
CA ALA A 114 0.46 23.12 9.51
C ALA A 114 -0.10 24.48 9.02
N GLU A 115 -0.24 25.44 9.92
CA GLU A 115 -0.70 26.78 9.58
C GLU A 115 0.18 27.45 8.52
N GLY A 116 -0.43 28.08 7.54
CA GLY A 116 0.27 28.76 6.44
C GLY A 116 0.82 27.84 5.35
N THR A 117 0.48 26.55 5.38
CA THR A 117 0.88 25.60 4.34
C THR A 117 0.07 25.82 3.06
N ASP A 118 0.71 25.72 1.90
CA ASP A 118 0.05 25.71 0.59
C ASP A 118 -0.65 24.36 0.38
N GLU A 119 -1.95 24.34 0.62
CA GLU A 119 -2.78 23.13 0.49
C GLU A 119 -2.77 22.54 -0.93
N ALA A 120 -2.68 23.38 -1.96
CA ALA A 120 -2.65 22.91 -3.35
C ALA A 120 -1.34 22.16 -3.63
N ALA A 121 -0.21 22.67 -3.17
CA ALA A 121 1.08 22.00 -3.29
C ALA A 121 1.10 20.69 -2.49
N VAL A 122 0.52 20.66 -1.29
CA VAL A 122 0.39 19.43 -0.47
C VAL A 122 -0.47 18.40 -1.17
N ALA A 123 -1.62 18.80 -1.73
CA ALA A 123 -2.50 17.87 -2.43
C ALA A 123 -1.80 17.17 -3.61
N GLU A 124 -1.10 17.93 -4.45
CA GLU A 124 -0.36 17.36 -5.58
C GLU A 124 0.81 16.47 -5.11
N GLY A 125 1.54 16.91 -4.09
CA GLY A 125 2.61 16.12 -3.49
C GLY A 125 2.11 14.77 -2.92
N LEU A 126 1.00 14.77 -2.20
CA LEU A 126 0.40 13.56 -1.65
C LEU A 126 -0.13 12.63 -2.73
N LYS A 127 -0.80 13.14 -3.76
CA LYS A 127 -1.24 12.32 -4.90
C LYS A 127 -0.06 11.62 -5.57
N ALA A 128 1.03 12.35 -5.81
CA ALA A 128 2.24 11.78 -6.41
C ALA A 128 2.91 10.75 -5.50
N ALA A 129 3.08 11.05 -4.20
CA ALA A 129 3.71 10.16 -3.24
C ALA A 129 2.90 8.85 -3.05
N VAL A 130 1.59 8.96 -2.86
CA VAL A 130 0.72 7.78 -2.71
C VAL A 130 0.67 6.95 -3.99
N GLN A 131 0.57 7.59 -5.15
CA GLN A 131 0.63 6.89 -6.44
C GLN A 131 1.97 6.15 -6.61
N GLY A 132 3.08 6.76 -6.23
CA GLY A 132 4.42 6.16 -6.34
C GLY A 132 4.63 4.98 -5.39
N ILE A 133 4.14 5.09 -4.14
CA ILE A 133 4.38 4.11 -3.07
C ILE A 133 3.31 3.02 -3.05
N CYS A 134 2.03 3.40 -3.13
CA CYS A 134 0.90 2.47 -2.98
C CYS A 134 0.37 1.93 -4.32
N ARG A 135 0.81 2.51 -5.45
CA ARG A 135 0.32 2.19 -6.81
C ARG A 135 -1.19 2.40 -6.98
N VAL A 136 -1.78 3.21 -6.12
CA VAL A 136 -3.20 3.57 -6.15
C VAL A 136 -3.34 5.07 -6.38
N ARG A 137 -4.19 5.44 -7.33
CA ARG A 137 -4.51 6.84 -7.59
C ARG A 137 -5.47 7.37 -6.53
N VAL A 138 -5.14 8.53 -5.95
CA VAL A 138 -6.02 9.30 -5.08
C VAL A 138 -7.00 10.09 -5.96
N ASP A 139 -8.29 10.02 -5.65
CA ASP A 139 -9.32 10.74 -6.39
C ASP A 139 -9.46 12.17 -5.86
N GLU A 140 -9.44 12.35 -4.55
CA GLU A 140 -9.65 13.62 -3.88
C GLU A 140 -8.74 13.79 -2.66
N VAL A 141 -8.34 15.03 -2.38
CA VAL A 141 -7.66 15.42 -1.14
C VAL A 141 -8.48 16.52 -0.49
N GLY A 142 -9.01 16.23 0.70
CA GLY A 142 -9.72 17.16 1.55
C GLY A 142 -8.82 17.66 2.69
N PHE A 143 -9.05 18.88 3.16
CA PHE A 143 -8.30 19.46 4.27
C PHE A 143 -9.22 19.71 5.47
N GLY A 144 -8.71 19.43 6.68
CA GLY A 144 -9.44 19.56 7.93
C GLY A 144 -8.97 18.56 8.99
N GLU A 145 -9.83 18.32 9.96
CA GLU A 145 -9.54 17.34 11.01
C GLU A 145 -9.59 15.92 10.46
N VAL A 146 -8.69 15.08 10.95
CA VAL A 146 -8.63 13.65 10.63
C VAL A 146 -9.01 12.81 11.84
N GLY A 147 -9.61 11.64 11.60
CA GLY A 147 -9.93 10.70 12.66
C GLY A 147 -8.71 9.88 13.13
N ASP A 148 -8.91 9.08 14.18
CA ASP A 148 -7.84 8.30 14.82
C ASP A 148 -7.33 7.13 13.95
N ARG A 149 -8.14 6.65 13.01
CA ARG A 149 -7.79 5.51 12.17
C ARG A 149 -7.08 6.00 10.89
N PRO A 150 -5.89 5.47 10.58
CA PRO A 150 -5.16 5.89 9.39
C PRO A 150 -5.83 5.47 8.07
N VAL A 151 -6.64 4.40 8.11
CA VAL A 151 -7.44 3.93 6.97
C VAL A 151 -8.84 3.60 7.47
N VAL A 152 -9.84 4.12 6.78
CA VAL A 152 -11.27 3.85 7.02
C VAL A 152 -11.87 3.27 5.74
N ASP A 153 -12.41 2.08 5.85
CA ASP A 153 -13.14 1.41 4.77
C ASP A 153 -14.65 1.52 5.05
N GLU A 154 -15.31 2.41 4.33
CA GLU A 154 -16.75 2.68 4.46
C GLU A 154 -17.57 1.97 3.36
N ARG A 155 -16.98 1.03 2.65
CA ARG A 155 -17.68 0.26 1.64
C ARG A 155 -18.63 -0.72 2.29
N GLU A 156 -19.89 -0.71 1.83
CA GLU A 156 -20.85 -1.76 2.20
C GLU A 156 -20.50 -3.04 1.42
N TRP A 157 -20.29 -4.12 2.15
CA TRP A 157 -20.08 -5.46 1.61
C TRP A 157 -21.41 -6.21 1.66
N ASN A 158 -22.11 -6.29 0.52
CA ASN A 158 -23.30 -7.13 0.37
C ASN A 158 -22.94 -8.57 0.05
#